data_a57b989f332b95c2fb8e2a41af08b477
#
_entry.id   a57b989f332b95c2fb8e2a41af08b477
#
_cell.length_a   1.000
_cell.length_b   1.000
_cell.length_c   1.000
_cell.angle_alpha   90.00
_cell.angle_beta   90.00
_cell.angle_gamma   90.00
#
_symmetry.space_group_name_H-M   'P 1'
#
loop_
_entity.id
_entity.type
_entity.pdbx_description
1 polymer ?
#
loop_
_entity_poly.entity_id
_entity_poly.type
_entity_poly.pdbx_seq_one_letter_code
_entity_poly.pdbx_strand_id
1 'polypeptide(L)'
;MDASFPQPGLASVSVVVVNHNAGQLLTQCVRACLVQARQIIIVDNASSDSSLVELEAAFAGESRLRMIRTGRNLGFAKGCNIGTDYASERCILFLNPDCILGAGALQRMTQVLDTYTGAGMVGGLLINQDGTEQAGGRRAIPTPWRSFVRAFGLHRLSAYSPRFFCDFHLHKQPLPQGPLEVEAISGALMLVSRKAMADVGLWDEEYFLHCEDLDWCERFRLKGWRILFVPDAPVVHYKGTCSRSRPIFVEWHKHKGMLRFYRKFFREKYPAAVMWLVGLGVWLRFGVMAAYYGLRHVGKLAGPKQE
;
A
#
# COMPACT_ATOMS: atom_id res chain seq x y z
N MET A 1 25.23 4.22 35.70
CA MET A 1 24.49 5.42 35.22
C MET A 1 23.58 4.96 34.10
N ASP A 2 22.36 4.69 34.49
CA ASP A 2 21.31 4.20 33.56
C ASP A 2 20.79 5.39 32.75
N ALA A 3 21.24 5.52 31.50
CA ALA A 3 20.72 6.51 30.60
C ALA A 3 19.35 6.00 30.10
N SER A 4 18.32 6.20 30.92
CA SER A 4 16.93 6.03 30.46
C SER A 4 16.64 7.09 29.40
N PHE A 5 16.75 6.71 28.11
CA PHE A 5 16.19 7.52 27.04
C PHE A 5 14.70 7.73 27.33
N PRO A 6 14.19 8.97 27.30
CA PRO A 6 12.77 9.21 27.49
C PRO A 6 12.02 8.39 26.44
N GLN A 7 11.10 7.53 26.90
CA GLN A 7 10.22 6.79 26.01
C GLN A 7 9.49 7.82 25.15
N PRO A 8 9.62 7.83 23.82
CA PRO A 8 8.92 8.79 23.00
C PRO A 8 7.41 8.60 23.23
N GLY A 9 6.71 9.68 23.53
CA GLY A 9 5.26 9.66 23.72
C GLY A 9 4.58 9.08 22.48
N LEU A 10 3.40 8.46 22.66
CA LEU A 10 2.61 7.91 21.55
C LEU A 10 2.30 9.00 20.51
N ALA A 11 2.50 8.68 19.24
CA ALA A 11 2.16 9.59 18.14
C ALA A 11 0.64 9.86 18.09
N SER A 12 0.23 11.10 17.84
CA SER A 12 -1.17 11.51 17.62
C SER A 12 -1.65 11.01 16.24
N VAL A 13 -1.72 9.70 16.11
CA VAL A 13 -2.07 8.97 14.88
C VAL A 13 -3.11 7.90 15.20
N SER A 14 -4.16 7.85 14.37
CA SER A 14 -5.07 6.71 14.26
C SER A 14 -4.53 5.74 13.22
N VAL A 15 -4.24 4.50 13.60
CA VAL A 15 -3.83 3.47 12.65
C VAL A 15 -5.07 2.71 12.18
N VAL A 16 -5.32 2.69 10.88
CA VAL A 16 -6.40 1.93 10.24
C VAL A 16 -5.80 0.72 9.55
N VAL A 17 -6.23 -0.47 9.96
CA VAL A 17 -5.80 -1.75 9.39
C VAL A 17 -7.02 -2.46 8.82
N VAL A 18 -7.01 -2.74 7.52
CA VAL A 18 -8.06 -3.54 6.86
C VAL A 18 -7.61 -4.99 6.85
N ASN A 19 -8.29 -5.83 7.64
CA ASN A 19 -7.99 -7.26 7.75
C ASN A 19 -8.85 -8.09 6.79
N HIS A 20 -8.21 -9.06 6.13
CA HIS A 20 -8.89 -10.17 5.44
C HIS A 20 -7.97 -11.38 5.41
N ASN A 21 -8.17 -12.30 6.35
CA ASN A 21 -7.40 -13.54 6.48
C ASN A 21 -5.88 -13.34 6.63
N ALA A 22 -5.47 -12.45 7.55
CA ALA A 22 -4.04 -12.17 7.79
C ALA A 22 -3.39 -13.11 8.81
N GLY A 23 -4.15 -14.00 9.45
CA GLY A 23 -3.64 -14.94 10.46
C GLY A 23 -2.93 -14.22 11.62
N GLN A 24 -1.87 -14.82 12.12
CA GLN A 24 -1.09 -14.29 13.24
C GLN A 24 -0.38 -12.97 12.95
N LEU A 25 -0.20 -12.59 11.66
CA LEU A 25 0.43 -11.32 11.32
C LEU A 25 -0.39 -10.12 11.78
N LEU A 26 -1.72 -10.23 11.83
CA LEU A 26 -2.58 -9.19 12.36
C LEU A 26 -2.22 -8.86 13.82
N THR A 27 -2.06 -9.87 14.66
CA THR A 27 -1.69 -9.69 16.08
C THR A 27 -0.29 -9.06 16.23
N GLN A 28 0.66 -9.45 15.39
CA GLN A 28 2.01 -8.86 15.39
C GLN A 28 1.98 -7.40 14.91
N CYS A 29 1.21 -7.10 13.86
CA CYS A 29 1.00 -5.75 13.36
C CYS A 29 0.43 -4.83 14.45
N VAL A 30 -0.66 -5.26 15.11
CA VAL A 30 -1.30 -4.48 16.17
C VAL A 30 -0.37 -4.28 17.36
N ARG A 31 0.39 -5.29 17.76
CA ARG A 31 1.39 -5.17 18.84
C ARG A 31 2.43 -4.10 18.53
N ALA A 32 2.95 -4.05 17.30
CA ALA A 32 3.91 -3.04 16.86
C ALA A 32 3.28 -1.62 16.78
N CYS A 33 1.98 -1.52 16.51
CA CYS A 33 1.26 -0.25 16.50
C CYS A 33 0.97 0.27 17.91
N LEU A 34 0.60 -0.58 18.86
CA LEU A 34 0.22 -0.20 20.23
C LEU A 34 1.33 0.53 20.99
N VAL A 35 2.59 0.24 20.69
CA VAL A 35 3.74 0.92 21.32
C VAL A 35 4.06 2.27 20.70
N GLN A 36 3.41 2.67 19.61
CA GLN A 36 3.71 3.89 18.84
C GLN A 36 2.51 4.81 18.63
N ALA A 37 1.27 4.28 18.55
CA ALA A 37 0.06 5.02 18.17
C ALA A 37 -0.93 5.18 19.33
N ARG A 38 -1.71 6.25 19.29
CA ARG A 38 -2.77 6.52 20.29
C ARG A 38 -4.06 5.75 20.03
N GLN A 39 -4.35 5.40 18.78
CA GLN A 39 -5.57 4.71 18.41
C GLN A 39 -5.29 3.68 17.31
N ILE A 40 -5.93 2.51 17.40
CA ILE A 40 -5.86 1.46 16.39
C ILE A 40 -7.29 1.02 16.05
N ILE A 41 -7.57 0.96 14.75
CA ILE A 41 -8.86 0.61 14.20
C ILE A 41 -8.66 -0.54 13.23
N ILE A 42 -9.22 -1.70 13.57
CA ILE A 42 -9.23 -2.87 12.70
C ILE A 42 -10.57 -2.93 12.00
N VAL A 43 -10.55 -2.91 10.68
CA VAL A 43 -11.73 -3.14 9.85
C VAL A 43 -11.61 -4.55 9.28
N ASP A 44 -12.36 -5.48 9.84
CA ASP A 44 -12.39 -6.85 9.36
C ASP A 44 -13.31 -7.00 8.17
N ASN A 45 -12.73 -7.34 7.05
CA ASN A 45 -13.39 -7.50 5.76
C ASN A 45 -13.92 -8.93 5.55
N ALA A 46 -14.63 -9.46 6.55
CA ALA A 46 -15.18 -10.80 6.62
C ALA A 46 -14.11 -11.90 6.51
N SER A 47 -13.16 -11.86 7.43
CA SER A 47 -12.18 -12.94 7.58
C SER A 47 -12.85 -14.24 8.01
N SER A 48 -12.35 -15.35 7.49
CA SER A 48 -12.80 -16.72 7.81
C SER A 48 -11.74 -17.53 8.56
N ASP A 49 -10.57 -16.93 8.80
CA ASP A 49 -9.48 -17.51 9.58
C ASP A 49 -9.56 -17.14 11.06
N SER A 50 -8.57 -17.57 11.85
CA SER A 50 -8.48 -17.30 13.29
C SER A 50 -7.99 -15.89 13.65
N SER A 51 -7.66 -15.03 12.66
CA SER A 51 -6.98 -13.75 12.88
C SER A 51 -7.70 -12.85 13.91
N LEU A 52 -9.02 -12.74 13.84
CA LEU A 52 -9.79 -11.94 14.80
C LEU A 52 -9.86 -12.57 16.20
N VAL A 53 -10.07 -13.87 16.27
CA VAL A 53 -10.14 -14.59 17.56
C VAL A 53 -8.81 -14.48 18.31
N GLU A 54 -7.71 -14.65 17.61
CA GLU A 54 -6.35 -14.48 18.16
C GLU A 54 -6.10 -13.03 18.60
N LEU A 55 -6.56 -12.05 17.82
CA LEU A 55 -6.44 -10.64 18.16
C LEU A 55 -7.24 -10.29 19.41
N GLU A 56 -8.52 -10.70 19.49
CA GLU A 56 -9.39 -10.47 20.63
C GLU A 56 -8.81 -11.07 21.92
N ALA A 57 -8.28 -12.28 21.83
CA ALA A 57 -7.63 -12.94 22.97
C ALA A 57 -6.35 -12.23 23.41
N ALA A 58 -5.52 -11.77 22.44
CA ALA A 58 -4.23 -11.14 22.74
C ALA A 58 -4.35 -9.73 23.35
N PHE A 59 -5.44 -9.00 23.07
CA PHE A 59 -5.62 -7.60 23.45
C PHE A 59 -6.95 -7.34 24.15
N ALA A 60 -7.46 -8.32 24.91
CA ALA A 60 -8.66 -8.17 25.71
C ALA A 60 -8.54 -6.98 26.67
N GLY A 61 -9.49 -6.03 26.59
CA GLY A 61 -9.49 -4.83 27.44
C GLY A 61 -8.57 -3.67 26.99
N GLU A 62 -7.88 -3.78 25.84
CA GLU A 62 -7.10 -2.65 25.30
C GLU A 62 -8.05 -1.57 24.75
N SER A 63 -8.19 -0.47 25.47
CA SER A 63 -9.15 0.61 25.17
C SER A 63 -8.85 1.39 23.89
N ARG A 64 -7.57 1.39 23.44
CA ARG A 64 -7.13 2.06 22.21
C ARG A 64 -7.42 1.26 20.95
N LEU A 65 -7.79 -0.03 21.09
CA LEU A 65 -8.08 -0.93 19.98
C LEU A 65 -9.59 -1.00 19.74
N ARG A 66 -10.02 -0.63 18.54
CA ARG A 66 -11.40 -0.76 18.07
C ARG A 66 -11.48 -1.73 16.91
N MET A 67 -12.42 -2.67 16.97
CA MET A 67 -12.67 -3.63 15.89
C MET A 67 -14.05 -3.39 15.27
N ILE A 68 -14.10 -3.43 13.93
CA ILE A 68 -15.30 -3.21 13.11
C ILE A 68 -15.42 -4.38 12.16
N ARG A 69 -16.55 -5.09 12.20
CA ARG A 69 -16.82 -6.23 11.31
C ARG A 69 -17.76 -5.80 10.20
N THR A 70 -17.34 -5.91 8.94
CA THR A 70 -18.14 -5.49 7.78
C THR A 70 -19.17 -6.51 7.33
N GLY A 71 -19.05 -7.76 7.80
CA GLY A 71 -19.92 -8.87 7.45
C GLY A 71 -19.75 -9.42 6.03
N ARG A 72 -19.06 -8.69 5.13
CA ARG A 72 -18.69 -9.12 3.78
C ARG A 72 -17.42 -8.43 3.32
N ASN A 73 -16.68 -9.02 2.39
CA ASN A 73 -15.49 -8.37 1.83
C ASN A 73 -15.90 -7.22 0.89
N LEU A 74 -15.67 -6.00 1.34
CA LEU A 74 -15.99 -4.75 0.63
C LEU A 74 -14.84 -4.21 -0.23
N GLY A 75 -13.65 -4.85 -0.18
CA GLY A 75 -12.42 -4.37 -0.78
C GLY A 75 -11.62 -3.45 0.15
N PHE A 76 -10.38 -3.12 -0.28
CA PHE A 76 -9.44 -2.39 0.55
C PHE A 76 -9.84 -0.91 0.73
N ALA A 77 -10.11 -0.21 -0.36
CA ALA A 77 -10.45 1.22 -0.34
C ALA A 77 -11.66 1.52 0.57
N LYS A 78 -12.72 0.73 0.43
CA LYS A 78 -13.92 0.87 1.26
C LYS A 78 -13.65 0.53 2.72
N GLY A 79 -12.87 -0.49 3.00
CA GLY A 79 -12.41 -0.79 4.35
C GLY A 79 -11.65 0.36 4.99
N CYS A 80 -10.74 1.00 4.24
CA CYS A 80 -10.02 2.20 4.69
C CYS A 80 -10.96 3.37 5.00
N ASN A 81 -11.98 3.61 4.16
CA ASN A 81 -12.96 4.67 4.40
C ASN A 81 -13.77 4.40 5.67
N ILE A 82 -14.26 3.18 5.87
CA ILE A 82 -14.94 2.78 7.11
C ILE A 82 -14.05 3.03 8.33
N GLY A 83 -12.77 2.64 8.27
CA GLY A 83 -11.84 2.90 9.36
C GLY A 83 -11.62 4.38 9.63
N THR A 84 -11.63 5.20 8.58
CA THR A 84 -11.50 6.67 8.69
C THR A 84 -12.63 7.32 9.50
N ASP A 85 -13.86 6.82 9.40
CA ASP A 85 -15.01 7.35 10.15
C ASP A 85 -14.84 7.21 11.67
N TYR A 86 -14.03 6.26 12.12
CA TYR A 86 -13.75 6.01 13.54
C TYR A 86 -12.41 6.59 14.00
N ALA A 87 -11.59 7.10 13.09
CA ALA A 87 -10.32 7.70 13.44
C ALA A 87 -10.54 9.07 14.11
N SER A 88 -9.86 9.35 15.22
CA SER A 88 -10.02 10.59 16.01
C SER A 88 -8.77 11.49 15.99
N GLU A 89 -7.60 10.93 15.67
CA GLU A 89 -6.34 11.66 15.72
C GLU A 89 -6.13 12.56 14.50
N ARG A 90 -5.20 13.52 14.60
CA ARG A 90 -4.90 14.50 13.54
C ARG A 90 -4.29 13.91 12.26
N CYS A 91 -3.69 12.73 12.37
CA CYS A 91 -3.14 11.98 11.26
C CYS A 91 -3.70 10.55 11.25
N ILE A 92 -3.81 9.97 10.07
CA ILE A 92 -4.24 8.59 9.89
C ILE A 92 -3.14 7.82 9.18
N LEU A 93 -2.72 6.70 9.76
CA LEU A 93 -1.87 5.72 9.11
C LEU A 93 -2.73 4.59 8.56
N PHE A 94 -2.78 4.41 7.25
CA PHE A 94 -3.29 3.21 6.62
C PHE A 94 -2.16 2.20 6.54
N LEU A 95 -2.38 1.03 7.13
CA LEU A 95 -1.36 -0.01 7.28
C LEU A 95 -1.92 -1.38 6.91
N ASN A 96 -1.20 -2.14 6.10
CA ASN A 96 -1.60 -3.52 5.82
C ASN A 96 -1.46 -4.41 7.06
N PRO A 97 -2.32 -5.42 7.23
CA PRO A 97 -2.32 -6.31 8.39
C PRO A 97 -1.07 -7.22 8.47
N ASP A 98 -0.30 -7.31 7.39
CA ASP A 98 0.95 -8.06 7.27
C ASP A 98 2.19 -7.13 7.28
N CYS A 99 2.05 -5.91 7.84
CA CYS A 99 3.12 -4.94 8.06
C CYS A 99 3.49 -4.84 9.55
N ILE A 100 4.78 -4.86 9.85
CA ILE A 100 5.31 -4.69 11.20
C ILE A 100 6.14 -3.39 11.26
N LEU A 101 5.64 -2.40 11.99
CA LEU A 101 6.35 -1.12 12.19
C LEU A 101 7.66 -1.33 12.95
N GLY A 102 8.76 -0.83 12.41
CA GLY A 102 10.01 -0.74 13.14
C GLY A 102 9.92 0.26 14.30
N ALA A 103 10.80 0.12 15.28
CA ALA A 103 10.84 1.01 16.44
C ALA A 103 11.04 2.47 16.01
N GLY A 104 10.16 3.37 16.48
CA GLY A 104 10.21 4.80 16.15
C GLY A 104 9.78 5.18 14.72
N ALA A 105 9.42 4.21 13.87
CA ALA A 105 9.06 4.48 12.48
C ALA A 105 7.85 5.43 12.35
N LEU A 106 6.83 5.26 13.19
CA LEU A 106 5.65 6.12 13.16
C LEU A 106 5.97 7.53 13.62
N GLN A 107 6.76 7.70 14.68
CA GLN A 107 7.21 9.00 15.17
C GLN A 107 8.03 9.72 14.10
N ARG A 108 8.93 9.00 13.42
CA ARG A 108 9.76 9.56 12.35
C ARG A 108 8.92 10.02 11.16
N MET A 109 7.98 9.22 10.69
CA MET A 109 7.06 9.61 9.62
C MET A 109 6.21 10.82 10.02
N THR A 110 5.70 10.87 11.26
CA THR A 110 4.91 11.98 11.78
C THR A 110 5.75 13.26 11.83
N GLN A 111 6.99 13.19 12.30
CA GLN A 111 7.92 14.32 12.31
C GLN A 111 8.14 14.89 10.90
N VAL A 112 8.34 14.03 9.91
CA VAL A 112 8.51 14.46 8.51
C VAL A 112 7.24 15.13 7.99
N LEU A 113 6.06 14.57 8.26
CA LEU A 113 4.78 15.14 7.86
C LEU A 113 4.58 16.55 8.44
N ASP A 114 5.04 16.78 9.67
CA ASP A 114 4.92 18.07 10.37
C ASP A 114 5.96 19.10 9.91
N THR A 115 7.16 18.66 9.60
CA THR A 115 8.31 19.55 9.33
C THR A 115 8.33 20.03 7.87
N TYR A 116 7.89 19.19 6.93
CA TYR A 116 7.98 19.53 5.51
C TYR A 116 6.74 20.27 5.03
N THR A 117 6.91 21.53 4.68
CA THR A 117 5.82 22.38 4.15
C THR A 117 5.16 21.74 2.92
N GLY A 118 3.83 21.68 2.95
CA GLY A 118 3.03 21.09 1.87
C GLY A 118 3.00 19.56 1.87
N ALA A 119 3.64 18.88 2.84
CA ALA A 119 3.50 17.44 2.98
C ALA A 119 2.06 17.08 3.36
N GLY A 120 1.42 16.25 2.55
CA GLY A 120 0.09 15.73 2.80
C GLY A 120 0.09 14.23 3.11
N MET A 121 1.10 13.52 2.58
CA MET A 121 1.23 12.07 2.68
C MET A 121 2.69 11.67 2.86
N VAL A 122 2.93 10.67 3.71
CA VAL A 122 4.27 10.14 4.00
C VAL A 122 4.23 8.61 3.98
N GLY A 123 5.22 8.00 3.33
CA GLY A 123 5.48 6.55 3.38
C GLY A 123 6.87 6.26 3.95
N GLY A 124 6.99 5.18 4.70
CA GLY A 124 8.28 4.68 5.19
C GLY A 124 8.94 3.68 4.25
N LEU A 125 10.08 3.16 4.66
CA LEU A 125 10.83 2.13 3.94
C LEU A 125 10.19 0.75 4.15
N LEU A 126 9.46 0.26 3.16
CA LEU A 126 9.00 -1.12 3.14
C LEU A 126 10.17 -2.05 2.84
N ILE A 127 10.43 -3.02 3.71
CA ILE A 127 11.48 -4.02 3.56
C ILE A 127 10.89 -5.44 3.52
N ASN A 128 11.53 -6.30 2.75
CA ASN A 128 11.24 -7.72 2.74
C ASN A 128 11.80 -8.39 4.01
N GLN A 129 11.46 -9.65 4.26
CA GLN A 129 11.98 -10.42 5.41
C GLN A 129 13.51 -10.60 5.39
N ASP A 130 14.13 -10.50 4.22
CA ASP A 130 15.58 -10.55 4.03
C ASP A 130 16.28 -9.19 4.24
N GLY A 131 15.54 -8.14 4.62
CA GLY A 131 16.06 -6.80 4.84
C GLY A 131 16.20 -5.94 3.59
N THR A 132 15.93 -6.47 2.39
CA THR A 132 16.02 -5.70 1.14
C THR A 132 14.82 -4.76 0.96
N GLU A 133 15.03 -3.61 0.27
CA GLU A 133 13.92 -2.71 -0.07
C GLU A 133 12.87 -3.43 -0.92
N GLN A 134 11.61 -3.31 -0.54
CA GLN A 134 10.53 -3.96 -1.25
C GLN A 134 10.14 -3.18 -2.51
N ALA A 135 10.05 -3.91 -3.64
CA ALA A 135 9.61 -3.34 -4.90
C ALA A 135 8.19 -2.75 -4.80
N GLY A 136 8.05 -1.48 -5.15
CA GLY A 136 6.79 -0.74 -5.16
C GLY A 136 6.50 0.05 -3.88
N GLY A 137 7.40 0.04 -2.88
CA GLY A 137 7.31 0.89 -1.70
C GLY A 137 7.30 2.37 -2.07
N ARG A 138 8.27 2.79 -2.87
CA ARG A 138 8.36 4.11 -3.53
C ARG A 138 8.39 3.94 -5.04
N ARG A 139 7.67 4.79 -5.76
CA ARG A 139 7.55 4.66 -7.22
C ARG A 139 7.14 5.98 -7.90
N ALA A 140 7.43 6.08 -9.18
CA ALA A 140 6.79 7.06 -10.04
C ALA A 140 5.41 6.56 -10.50
N ILE A 141 4.54 7.46 -10.91
CA ILE A 141 3.23 7.10 -11.47
C ILE A 141 3.44 6.29 -12.77
N PRO A 142 2.84 5.10 -12.90
CA PRO A 142 2.91 4.28 -14.11
C PRO A 142 2.05 4.89 -15.21
N THR A 143 2.55 5.94 -15.88
CA THR A 143 1.88 6.50 -17.06
C THR A 143 1.77 5.45 -18.16
N PRO A 144 0.86 5.59 -19.16
CA PRO A 144 0.82 4.70 -20.32
C PRO A 144 2.18 4.53 -20.99
N TRP A 145 2.94 5.62 -21.14
CA TRP A 145 4.28 5.58 -21.72
C TRP A 145 5.29 4.81 -20.85
N ARG A 146 5.37 5.11 -19.56
CA ARG A 146 6.28 4.39 -18.63
C ARG A 146 5.94 2.89 -18.57
N SER A 147 4.65 2.56 -18.63
CA SER A 147 4.22 1.16 -18.64
C SER A 147 4.58 0.45 -19.94
N PHE A 148 4.48 1.13 -21.08
CA PHE A 148 4.98 0.63 -22.37
C PHE A 148 6.49 0.41 -22.33
N VAL A 149 7.27 1.42 -21.92
CA VAL A 149 8.74 1.33 -21.78
C VAL A 149 9.14 0.11 -20.93
N ARG A 150 8.45 -0.12 -19.85
CA ARG A 150 8.71 -1.27 -18.98
C ARG A 150 8.29 -2.60 -19.61
N ALA A 151 7.11 -2.68 -20.22
CA ALA A 151 6.58 -3.89 -20.82
C ALA A 151 7.48 -4.43 -21.93
N PHE A 152 8.09 -3.52 -22.73
CA PHE A 152 9.00 -3.86 -23.81
C PHE A 152 10.50 -3.86 -23.40
N GLY A 153 10.80 -3.74 -22.12
CA GLY A 153 12.19 -3.76 -21.62
C GLY A 153 13.03 -2.53 -22.00
N LEU A 154 12.40 -1.49 -22.58
CA LEU A 154 13.08 -0.28 -23.04
C LEU A 154 13.69 0.56 -21.90
N HIS A 155 13.30 0.30 -20.65
CA HIS A 155 13.92 0.92 -19.47
C HIS A 155 15.44 0.65 -19.38
N ARG A 156 15.95 -0.39 -20.06
CA ARG A 156 17.40 -0.67 -20.19
C ARG A 156 18.13 0.43 -20.97
N LEU A 157 17.40 1.19 -21.76
CA LEU A 157 17.94 2.34 -22.51
C LEU A 157 17.96 3.63 -21.69
N SER A 158 17.60 3.57 -20.41
CA SER A 158 17.61 4.74 -19.52
C SER A 158 18.98 5.41 -19.39
N ALA A 159 20.07 4.67 -19.58
CA ALA A 159 21.43 5.22 -19.60
C ALA A 159 21.64 6.20 -20.77
N TYR A 160 20.95 6.01 -21.90
CA TYR A 160 21.06 6.89 -23.08
C TYR A 160 20.09 8.07 -23.00
N SER A 161 18.90 7.89 -22.45
CA SER A 161 17.91 8.96 -22.30
C SER A 161 16.99 8.69 -21.09
N PRO A 162 17.43 9.12 -19.89
CA PRO A 162 16.66 8.90 -18.65
C PRO A 162 15.27 9.52 -18.69
N ARG A 163 15.12 10.63 -19.41
CA ARG A 163 13.82 11.35 -19.52
C ARG A 163 12.74 10.53 -20.24
N PHE A 164 13.12 9.74 -21.25
CA PHE A 164 12.18 8.98 -22.07
C PHE A 164 12.04 7.53 -21.62
N PHE A 165 13.10 6.92 -21.12
CA PHE A 165 13.14 5.49 -20.79
C PHE A 165 13.22 5.21 -19.27
N CYS A 166 12.72 6.14 -18.44
CA CYS A 166 12.71 5.92 -16.99
C CYS A 166 11.76 4.78 -16.59
N ASP A 167 12.25 3.93 -15.68
CA ASP A 167 11.39 2.96 -14.96
C ASP A 167 10.57 3.71 -13.89
N PHE A 168 9.36 3.24 -13.64
CA PHE A 168 8.57 3.76 -12.52
C PHE A 168 8.90 3.07 -11.19
N HIS A 169 9.71 2.03 -11.18
CA HIS A 169 10.20 1.37 -9.97
C HIS A 169 11.48 2.01 -9.45
N LEU A 170 11.39 2.68 -8.31
CA LEU A 170 12.53 3.41 -7.72
C LEU A 170 13.38 2.56 -6.77
N HIS A 171 12.90 1.38 -6.32
CA HIS A 171 13.59 0.50 -5.37
C HIS A 171 14.98 -0.01 -5.85
N LYS A 172 15.30 0.13 -7.14
CA LYS A 172 16.63 -0.21 -7.67
C LYS A 172 17.63 0.94 -7.58
N GLN A 173 17.15 2.14 -7.28
CA GLN A 173 18.01 3.30 -7.06
C GLN A 173 18.51 3.28 -5.60
N PRO A 174 19.69 3.80 -5.32
CA PRO A 174 20.20 3.93 -3.96
C PRO A 174 19.15 4.56 -3.02
N LEU A 175 19.14 4.13 -1.77
CA LEU A 175 18.31 4.77 -0.77
C LEU A 175 18.77 6.22 -0.58
N PRO A 176 17.84 7.19 -0.53
CA PRO A 176 18.19 8.57 -0.25
C PRO A 176 18.69 8.70 1.20
N GLN A 177 19.53 9.69 1.47
CA GLN A 177 20.06 9.96 2.81
C GLN A 177 19.03 10.61 3.75
N GLY A 178 17.89 11.07 3.23
CA GLY A 178 16.82 11.72 3.98
C GLY A 178 15.48 11.66 3.24
N PRO A 179 14.44 12.29 3.80
CA PRO A 179 13.12 12.33 3.18
C PRO A 179 13.17 12.84 1.74
N LEU A 180 12.54 12.11 0.82
CA LEU A 180 12.52 12.40 -0.62
C LEU A 180 11.09 12.53 -1.12
N GLU A 181 10.81 13.56 -1.91
CA GLU A 181 9.55 13.66 -2.63
C GLU A 181 9.45 12.63 -3.74
N VAL A 182 8.32 11.90 -3.77
CA VAL A 182 8.05 10.84 -4.74
C VAL A 182 6.67 11.03 -5.37
N GLU A 183 6.45 10.43 -6.53
CA GLU A 183 5.14 10.54 -7.19
C GLU A 183 4.09 9.62 -6.55
N ALA A 184 4.49 8.48 -5.98
CA ALA A 184 3.59 7.57 -5.30
C ALA A 184 4.34 6.68 -4.29
N ILE A 185 3.61 6.26 -3.25
CA ILE A 185 4.00 5.27 -2.25
C ILE A 185 3.01 4.10 -2.26
N SER A 186 3.34 3.02 -1.56
CA SER A 186 2.49 1.84 -1.48
C SER A 186 1.33 2.04 -0.51
N GLY A 187 0.12 1.58 -0.89
CA GLY A 187 -1.05 1.48 -0.01
C GLY A 187 -0.84 0.64 1.26
N ALA A 188 0.25 -0.16 1.30
CA ALA A 188 0.59 -0.94 2.48
C ALA A 188 1.04 -0.08 3.68
N LEU A 189 1.49 1.16 3.43
CA LEU A 189 1.99 2.08 4.46
C LEU A 189 1.82 3.53 4.00
N MET A 190 0.74 4.19 4.41
CA MET A 190 0.44 5.58 4.06
C MET A 190 0.02 6.37 5.30
N LEU A 191 0.88 7.26 5.78
CA LEU A 191 0.54 8.24 6.79
C LEU A 191 0.03 9.52 6.13
N VAL A 192 -1.17 9.98 6.50
CA VAL A 192 -1.85 11.10 5.85
C VAL A 192 -2.34 12.09 6.90
N SER A 193 -2.17 13.40 6.64
CA SER A 193 -2.79 14.43 7.47
C SER A 193 -4.28 14.55 7.18
N ARG A 194 -5.12 14.70 8.20
CA ARG A 194 -6.55 14.94 8.01
C ARG A 194 -6.85 16.17 7.17
N LYS A 195 -6.04 17.22 7.31
CA LYS A 195 -6.16 18.44 6.50
C LYS A 195 -6.04 18.13 5.01
N ALA A 196 -4.99 17.41 4.62
CA ALA A 196 -4.78 17.03 3.22
C ALA A 196 -5.87 16.08 2.72
N MET A 197 -6.27 15.10 3.56
CA MET A 197 -7.35 14.17 3.22
C MET A 197 -8.71 14.89 3.04
N ALA A 198 -9.03 15.90 3.85
CA ALA A 198 -10.25 16.69 3.70
C ALA A 198 -10.29 17.48 2.37
N ASP A 199 -9.13 17.95 1.88
CA ASP A 199 -9.02 18.67 0.60
C ASP A 199 -9.05 17.72 -0.61
N VAL A 200 -8.42 16.55 -0.50
CA VAL A 200 -8.28 15.56 -1.60
C VAL A 200 -9.48 14.63 -1.71
N GLY A 201 -10.15 14.37 -0.59
CA GLY A 201 -11.20 13.36 -0.44
C GLY A 201 -10.68 11.98 -0.06
N LEU A 202 -11.60 11.09 0.26
CA LEU A 202 -11.35 9.72 0.70
C LEU A 202 -10.85 8.82 -0.43
N TRP A 203 -10.59 7.55 -0.11
CA TRP A 203 -10.25 6.52 -1.09
C TRP A 203 -11.40 6.33 -2.10
N ASP A 204 -11.07 6.10 -3.37
CA ASP A 204 -12.06 5.80 -4.41
C ASP A 204 -12.50 4.32 -4.29
N GLU A 205 -13.73 4.10 -3.80
CA GLU A 205 -14.28 2.76 -3.52
C GLU A 205 -14.54 1.90 -4.77
N GLU A 206 -14.49 2.49 -5.97
CA GLU A 206 -14.57 1.73 -7.21
C GLU A 206 -13.33 0.85 -7.47
N TYR A 207 -12.24 1.06 -6.70
CA TYR A 207 -11.12 0.13 -6.65
C TYR A 207 -11.37 -0.88 -5.53
N PHE A 208 -11.63 -2.12 -5.91
CA PHE A 208 -11.78 -3.20 -4.93
C PHE A 208 -10.43 -3.59 -4.31
N LEU A 209 -9.39 -3.72 -5.15
CA LEU A 209 -8.05 -4.13 -4.75
C LEU A 209 -7.04 -3.72 -5.83
N HIS A 210 -5.93 -3.10 -5.44
CA HIS A 210 -4.86 -2.52 -6.27
C HIS A 210 -5.26 -1.30 -7.09
N CYS A 211 -4.33 -0.40 -7.27
CA CYS A 211 -4.39 0.88 -7.94
C CYS A 211 -5.16 1.99 -7.20
N GLU A 212 -5.85 1.69 -6.10
CA GLU A 212 -6.45 2.68 -5.20
C GLU A 212 -5.38 3.63 -4.63
N ASP A 213 -4.20 3.08 -4.33
CA ASP A 213 -3.05 3.84 -3.82
C ASP A 213 -2.49 4.79 -4.88
N LEU A 214 -2.40 4.35 -6.14
CA LEU A 214 -1.99 5.20 -7.26
C LEU A 214 -3.00 6.31 -7.52
N ASP A 215 -4.29 6.01 -7.47
CA ASP A 215 -5.37 6.98 -7.60
C ASP A 215 -5.25 8.07 -6.54
N TRP A 216 -5.08 7.65 -5.30
CA TRP A 216 -5.01 8.59 -4.19
C TRP A 216 -3.76 9.45 -4.25
N CYS A 217 -2.59 8.86 -4.53
CA CYS A 217 -1.35 9.60 -4.74
C CYS A 217 -1.49 10.63 -5.86
N GLU A 218 -2.08 10.27 -7.01
CA GLU A 218 -2.24 11.23 -8.11
C GLU A 218 -3.21 12.35 -7.74
N ARG A 219 -4.29 12.09 -7.00
CA ARG A 219 -5.19 13.14 -6.50
C ARG A 219 -4.49 14.09 -5.53
N PHE A 220 -3.64 13.58 -4.62
CA PHE A 220 -2.82 14.43 -3.74
C PHE A 220 -1.92 15.36 -4.54
N ARG A 221 -1.21 14.83 -5.55
CA ARG A 221 -0.34 15.61 -6.43
C ARG A 221 -1.09 16.67 -7.23
N LEU A 222 -2.26 16.33 -7.78
CA LEU A 222 -3.10 17.26 -8.53
C LEU A 222 -3.63 18.42 -7.66
N LYS A 223 -3.75 18.21 -6.35
CA LYS A 223 -4.09 19.23 -5.37
C LYS A 223 -2.87 20.01 -4.84
N GLY A 224 -1.68 19.70 -5.31
CA GLY A 224 -0.44 20.36 -4.88
C GLY A 224 0.13 19.86 -3.55
N TRP A 225 -0.41 18.77 -2.99
CA TRP A 225 0.16 18.13 -1.80
C TRP A 225 1.37 17.29 -2.16
N ARG A 226 2.42 17.42 -1.35
CA ARG A 226 3.66 16.64 -1.51
C ARG A 226 3.50 15.25 -0.88
N ILE A 227 4.05 14.25 -1.53
CA ILE A 227 4.17 12.87 -1.05
C ILE A 227 5.63 12.61 -0.76
N LEU A 228 5.95 12.25 0.49
CA LEU A 228 7.34 12.05 0.92
C LEU A 228 7.61 10.59 1.26
N PHE A 229 8.75 10.10 0.84
CA PHE A 229 9.32 8.82 1.24
C PHE A 229 10.37 9.04 2.32
N VAL A 230 10.31 8.27 3.41
CA VAL A 230 11.19 8.37 4.58
C VAL A 230 12.04 7.10 4.70
N PRO A 231 13.33 7.16 4.31
CA PRO A 231 14.20 5.97 4.24
C PRO A 231 14.58 5.41 5.61
N ASP A 232 14.55 6.22 6.65
CA ASP A 232 14.89 5.89 8.03
C ASP A 232 13.66 5.54 8.90
N ALA A 233 12.54 5.19 8.25
CA ALA A 233 11.34 4.65 8.90
C ALA A 233 11.04 3.23 8.37
N PRO A 234 11.78 2.18 8.80
CA PRO A 234 11.64 0.84 8.26
C PRO A 234 10.37 0.15 8.76
N VAL A 235 9.73 -0.60 7.84
CA VAL A 235 8.53 -1.42 8.11
C VAL A 235 8.68 -2.74 7.37
N VAL A 236 8.67 -3.86 8.08
CA VAL A 236 8.72 -5.20 7.46
C VAL A 236 7.35 -5.52 6.90
N HIS A 237 7.27 -5.88 5.61
CA HIS A 237 6.01 -6.23 4.96
C HIS A 237 6.06 -7.66 4.41
N TYR A 238 5.25 -8.55 4.97
CA TYR A 238 5.13 -9.96 4.59
C TYR A 238 4.26 -10.14 3.34
N LYS A 239 4.65 -9.47 2.26
CA LYS A 239 3.88 -9.31 1.03
C LYS A 239 3.19 -10.57 0.53
N GLY A 240 1.90 -10.42 0.28
CA GLY A 240 1.08 -11.41 -0.43
C GLY A 240 0.49 -12.49 0.47
N THR A 241 0.60 -12.42 1.78
CA THR A 241 0.03 -13.41 2.71
C THR A 241 -1.48 -13.54 2.50
N CYS A 242 -2.20 -12.43 2.41
CA CYS A 242 -3.66 -12.41 2.22
C CYS A 242 -4.10 -12.69 0.77
N SER A 243 -3.22 -12.60 -0.23
CA SER A 243 -3.59 -12.63 -1.67
C SER A 243 -3.15 -13.88 -2.43
N ARG A 244 -2.28 -14.71 -1.84
CA ARG A 244 -1.70 -15.91 -2.52
C ARG A 244 -2.71 -16.99 -2.87
N SER A 245 -3.84 -17.08 -2.16
CA SER A 245 -4.85 -18.13 -2.35
C SER A 245 -5.67 -17.95 -3.63
N ARG A 246 -5.79 -16.71 -4.16
CA ARG A 246 -6.64 -16.38 -5.32
C ARG A 246 -5.91 -15.52 -6.36
N PRO A 247 -4.82 -16.00 -6.98
CA PRO A 247 -3.97 -15.16 -7.81
C PRO A 247 -4.68 -14.59 -9.06
N ILE A 248 -5.57 -15.35 -9.71
CA ILE A 248 -6.33 -14.87 -10.88
C ILE A 248 -7.30 -13.76 -10.47
N PHE A 249 -7.98 -13.90 -9.32
CA PHE A 249 -8.86 -12.86 -8.79
C PHE A 249 -8.10 -11.55 -8.50
N VAL A 250 -6.92 -11.66 -7.92
CA VAL A 250 -6.05 -10.50 -7.64
C VAL A 250 -5.60 -9.83 -8.94
N GLU A 251 -5.15 -10.60 -9.94
CA GLU A 251 -4.75 -10.06 -11.25
C GLU A 251 -5.93 -9.42 -11.98
N TRP A 252 -7.14 -9.98 -11.89
CA TRP A 252 -8.35 -9.38 -12.46
C TRP A 252 -8.58 -7.96 -11.90
N HIS A 253 -8.61 -7.83 -10.56
CA HIS A 253 -8.84 -6.53 -9.93
C HIS A 253 -7.73 -5.52 -10.23
N LYS A 254 -6.48 -5.96 -10.23
CA LYS A 254 -5.33 -5.15 -10.60
C LYS A 254 -5.41 -4.60 -12.03
N HIS A 255 -5.78 -5.43 -13.01
CA HIS A 255 -5.91 -4.99 -14.40
C HIS A 255 -7.15 -4.10 -14.60
N LYS A 256 -8.27 -4.43 -13.95
CA LYS A 256 -9.47 -3.56 -13.93
C LYS A 256 -9.15 -2.19 -13.29
N GLY A 257 -8.43 -2.19 -12.16
CA GLY A 257 -8.00 -0.97 -11.48
C GLY A 257 -7.06 -0.13 -12.34
N MET A 258 -6.09 -0.76 -13.04
CA MET A 258 -5.19 -0.05 -13.95
C MET A 258 -5.94 0.63 -15.10
N LEU A 259 -6.94 -0.04 -15.69
CA LEU A 259 -7.77 0.57 -16.74
C LEU A 259 -8.59 1.74 -16.23
N ARG A 260 -9.17 1.62 -15.00
CA ARG A 260 -9.85 2.74 -14.35
C ARG A 260 -8.92 3.92 -14.16
N PHE A 261 -7.72 3.66 -13.61
CA PHE A 261 -6.68 4.67 -13.38
C PHE A 261 -6.30 5.40 -14.68
N TYR A 262 -6.03 4.66 -15.76
CA TYR A 262 -5.69 5.28 -17.04
C TYR A 262 -6.85 6.10 -17.62
N ARG A 263 -8.08 5.61 -17.56
CA ARG A 263 -9.25 6.37 -18.03
C ARG A 263 -9.47 7.65 -17.24
N LYS A 264 -9.27 7.60 -15.90
CA LYS A 264 -9.51 8.72 -15.00
C LYS A 264 -8.48 9.85 -15.18
N PHE A 265 -7.20 9.53 -15.35
CA PHE A 265 -6.13 10.52 -15.32
C PHE A 265 -5.43 10.78 -16.66
N PHE A 266 -5.62 9.90 -17.65
CA PHE A 266 -4.84 9.97 -18.89
C PHE A 266 -5.71 10.02 -20.16
N ARG A 267 -7.02 9.85 -20.05
CA ARG A 267 -7.91 9.86 -21.22
C ARG A 267 -7.79 11.15 -22.05
N GLU A 268 -7.64 12.29 -21.39
CA GLU A 268 -7.54 13.59 -22.06
C GLU A 268 -6.09 13.94 -22.47
N LYS A 269 -5.10 13.23 -21.90
CA LYS A 269 -3.67 13.46 -22.17
C LYS A 269 -3.14 12.68 -23.36
N TYR A 270 -3.88 11.66 -23.85
CA TYR A 270 -3.46 10.79 -24.93
C TYR A 270 -4.58 10.63 -25.98
N PRO A 271 -4.24 10.50 -27.28
CA PRO A 271 -5.23 10.19 -28.32
C PRO A 271 -6.02 8.93 -28.02
N ALA A 272 -7.31 8.90 -28.42
CA ALA A 272 -8.20 7.78 -28.15
C ALA A 272 -7.64 6.43 -28.66
N ALA A 273 -6.99 6.41 -29.83
CA ALA A 273 -6.36 5.22 -30.37
C ALA A 273 -5.26 4.67 -29.46
N VAL A 274 -4.44 5.54 -28.85
CA VAL A 274 -3.40 5.14 -27.88
C VAL A 274 -4.06 4.54 -26.64
N MET A 275 -5.11 5.17 -26.12
CA MET A 275 -5.85 4.66 -24.96
C MET A 275 -6.53 3.32 -25.25
N TRP A 276 -6.99 3.10 -26.46
CA TRP A 276 -7.54 1.80 -26.87
C TRP A 276 -6.45 0.72 -26.91
N LEU A 277 -5.26 1.03 -27.49
CA LEU A 277 -4.11 0.12 -27.50
C LEU A 277 -3.62 -0.21 -26.08
N VAL A 278 -3.57 0.78 -25.18
CA VAL A 278 -3.27 0.57 -23.77
C VAL A 278 -4.27 -0.40 -23.13
N GLY A 279 -5.57 -0.20 -23.38
CA GLY A 279 -6.61 -1.10 -22.90
C GLY A 279 -6.44 -2.54 -23.39
N LEU A 280 -6.17 -2.69 -24.69
CA LEU A 280 -5.88 -3.99 -25.30
C LEU A 280 -4.64 -4.65 -24.63
N GLY A 281 -3.55 -3.91 -24.49
CA GLY A 281 -2.32 -4.41 -23.86
C GLY A 281 -2.52 -4.84 -22.39
N VAL A 282 -3.32 -4.10 -21.63
CA VAL A 282 -3.68 -4.48 -20.25
C VAL A 282 -4.44 -5.81 -20.22
N TRP A 283 -5.44 -6.01 -21.10
CA TRP A 283 -6.19 -7.26 -21.16
C TRP A 283 -5.41 -8.44 -21.72
N LEU A 284 -4.56 -8.22 -22.72
CA LEU A 284 -3.65 -9.25 -23.21
C LEU A 284 -2.72 -9.74 -22.09
N ARG A 285 -2.14 -8.80 -21.32
CA ARG A 285 -1.31 -9.16 -20.18
C ARG A 285 -2.10 -9.93 -19.12
N PHE A 286 -3.35 -9.55 -18.83
CA PHE A 286 -4.22 -10.32 -17.93
C PHE A 286 -4.38 -11.76 -18.43
N GLY A 287 -4.68 -11.96 -19.74
CA GLY A 287 -4.83 -13.27 -20.35
C GLY A 287 -3.58 -14.17 -20.16
N VAL A 288 -2.39 -13.60 -20.41
CA VAL A 288 -1.11 -14.30 -20.17
C VAL A 288 -0.94 -14.70 -18.71
N MET A 289 -1.21 -13.78 -17.76
CA MET A 289 -1.09 -14.07 -16.33
C MET A 289 -2.12 -15.09 -15.86
N ALA A 290 -3.36 -15.02 -16.33
CA ALA A 290 -4.40 -15.98 -16.00
C ALA A 290 -4.05 -17.40 -16.52
N ALA A 291 -3.56 -17.50 -17.76
CA ALA A 291 -3.08 -18.77 -18.32
C ALA A 291 -1.90 -19.33 -17.50
N TYR A 292 -0.92 -18.49 -17.15
CA TYR A 292 0.22 -18.90 -16.33
C TYR A 292 -0.20 -19.49 -14.97
N TYR A 293 -1.11 -18.77 -14.24
CA TYR A 293 -1.59 -19.27 -12.95
C TYR A 293 -2.49 -20.50 -13.08
N GLY A 294 -3.29 -20.58 -14.15
CA GLY A 294 -4.10 -21.78 -14.47
C GLY A 294 -3.22 -23.01 -14.67
N LEU A 295 -2.18 -22.92 -15.52
CA LEU A 295 -1.24 -24.00 -15.76
C LEU A 295 -0.48 -24.42 -14.49
N ARG A 296 -0.05 -23.46 -13.66
CA ARG A 296 0.59 -23.78 -12.37
C ARG A 296 -0.36 -24.49 -11.41
N HIS A 297 -1.64 -24.16 -11.43
CA HIS A 297 -2.63 -24.84 -10.59
C HIS A 297 -2.82 -26.29 -11.03
N VAL A 298 -2.96 -26.53 -12.32
CA VAL A 298 -3.07 -27.90 -12.89
C VAL A 298 -1.79 -28.72 -12.62
N GLY A 299 -0.60 -28.11 -12.79
CA GLY A 299 0.67 -28.79 -12.51
C GLY A 299 0.85 -29.20 -11.05
N LYS A 300 0.30 -28.41 -10.09
CA LYS A 300 0.30 -28.78 -8.67
C LYS A 300 -0.66 -29.92 -8.35
N LEU A 301 -1.76 -30.06 -9.08
CA LEU A 301 -2.72 -31.17 -8.92
C LEU A 301 -2.22 -32.46 -9.56
N ALA A 302 -1.38 -32.39 -10.61
CA ALA A 302 -0.81 -33.51 -11.32
C ALA A 302 0.53 -34.01 -10.74
N GLY A 303 1.15 -33.26 -9.80
CA GLY A 303 2.38 -33.69 -9.13
C GLY A 303 2.13 -34.82 -8.12
N PRO A 304 3.11 -35.70 -7.86
CA PRO A 304 2.96 -36.80 -6.91
C PRO A 304 2.64 -36.25 -5.54
N LYS A 305 1.59 -36.82 -4.90
CA LYS A 305 1.32 -36.58 -3.47
C LYS A 305 2.56 -37.08 -2.73
N GLN A 306 3.30 -36.17 -2.10
CA GLN A 306 4.28 -36.57 -1.10
C GLN A 306 3.51 -37.20 0.07
N GLU A 307 3.70 -38.48 0.26
CA GLU A 307 3.28 -39.21 1.46
C GLU A 307 4.06 -38.73 2.69
#